data_07eaebf2d0956f59deaf03ee9811580a
#
_entry.id   07eaebf2d0956f59deaf03ee9811580a
#
_cell.length_a   1.000
_cell.length_b   1.000
_cell.length_c   1.000
_cell.angle_alpha   90.00
_cell.angle_beta   90.00
_cell.angle_gamma   90.00
#
_symmetry.space_group_name_H-M   'P 1'
#
loop_
_entity.id
_entity.type
_entity.pdbx_description
1 polymer ?
#
loop_
_entity_poly.entity_id
_entity_poly.type
_entity_poly.pdbx_seq_one_letter_code
_entity_poly.pdbx_strand_id
1 'polypeptide(L)'
;MVWFAVLLAVLGAFCLAIGAQRQGSAVKADTGGLALSSQGFLRLLRNPRWMLGLLLLALGMGMNAIALVSAPLTVVQPIGAIALVITTVVNAKDQGLSINRGTVVAISACVTGSALFVLLAVNATQENHHVSGEDEITIVLLLALAVGLFGTLAVMFRHRMSAFVYILGAGVLFGFVAVLTRIIGRHLLDPNGHFLLNVQWYTVVAIAAAGGLGSWFVQSAYSGGPPDLVIAGLTVIDPIVGIAIGIAILGELRPDVHAVLAIAMAVAASLAIVGVIALSRHHPEVTKRKRDAKAAASRKA
;
A
#
# COMPACT_ATOMS: atom_id res chain seq x y z
N MET A 1 12.10 23.93 -10.28
CA MET A 1 11.06 22.88 -10.33
C MET A 1 11.22 21.79 -9.27
N VAL A 2 12.45 21.30 -8.98
CA VAL A 2 12.65 20.24 -7.97
C VAL A 2 12.12 20.62 -6.57
N TRP A 3 12.38 21.83 -6.09
CA TRP A 3 11.89 22.30 -4.77
C TRP A 3 10.37 22.35 -4.67
N PHE A 4 9.67 22.64 -5.77
CA PHE A 4 8.20 22.58 -5.83
C PHE A 4 7.71 21.13 -5.68
N ALA A 5 8.35 20.18 -6.36
CA ALA A 5 8.04 18.76 -6.22
C ALA A 5 8.31 18.25 -4.80
N VAL A 6 9.43 18.66 -4.17
CA VAL A 6 9.74 18.34 -2.77
C VAL A 6 8.66 18.89 -1.83
N LEU A 7 8.22 20.13 -2.02
CA LEU A 7 7.15 20.73 -1.22
C LEU A 7 5.83 19.95 -1.37
N LEU A 8 5.45 19.63 -2.61
CA LEU A 8 4.24 18.82 -2.87
C LEU A 8 4.34 17.43 -2.26
N ALA A 9 5.49 16.76 -2.37
CA ALA A 9 5.70 15.45 -1.77
C ALA A 9 5.59 15.48 -0.24
N VAL A 10 6.17 16.51 0.40
CA VAL A 10 6.08 16.68 1.87
C VAL A 10 4.64 16.97 2.29
N LEU A 11 3.96 17.91 1.63
CA LEU A 11 2.53 18.21 1.92
C LEU A 11 1.66 16.98 1.64
N GLY A 12 1.92 16.25 0.56
CA GLY A 12 1.28 14.98 0.24
C GLY A 12 1.45 13.95 1.35
N ALA A 13 2.68 13.79 1.87
CA ALA A 13 2.97 12.89 2.98
C ALA A 13 2.20 13.26 4.26
N PHE A 14 2.06 14.55 4.58
CA PHE A 14 1.22 15.02 5.68
C PHE A 14 -0.27 14.69 5.45
N CYS A 15 -0.78 14.95 4.25
CA CYS A 15 -2.17 14.63 3.91
C CYS A 15 -2.45 13.12 4.01
N LEU A 16 -1.54 12.29 3.51
CA LEU A 16 -1.63 10.83 3.61
C LEU A 16 -1.63 10.36 5.06
N ALA A 17 -0.71 10.87 5.88
CA ALA A 17 -0.60 10.52 7.30
C ALA A 17 -1.86 10.87 8.08
N ILE A 18 -2.34 12.12 7.97
CA ILE A 18 -3.54 12.59 8.68
C ILE A 18 -4.78 11.90 8.12
N GLY A 19 -4.86 11.71 6.81
CA GLY A 19 -5.97 11.00 6.15
C GLY A 19 -6.12 9.57 6.65
N ALA A 20 -5.04 8.81 6.69
CA ALA A 20 -5.01 7.44 7.20
C ALA A 20 -5.37 7.38 8.70
N GLN A 21 -4.86 8.32 9.51
CA GLN A 21 -5.21 8.40 10.92
C GLN A 21 -6.70 8.68 11.13
N ARG A 22 -7.29 9.60 10.37
CA ARG A 22 -8.73 9.91 10.43
C ARG A 22 -9.58 8.72 10.02
N GLN A 23 -9.23 8.04 8.93
CA GLN A 23 -9.92 6.82 8.51
C GLN A 23 -9.78 5.70 9.53
N GLY A 24 -8.58 5.41 9.98
CA GLY A 24 -8.33 4.37 10.97
C GLY A 24 -9.09 4.60 12.28
N SER A 25 -9.12 5.85 12.78
CA SER A 25 -9.88 6.22 13.98
C SER A 25 -11.38 6.04 13.78
N ALA A 26 -11.93 6.43 12.61
CA ALA A 26 -13.35 6.27 12.29
C ALA A 26 -13.76 4.80 12.18
N VAL A 27 -12.92 3.97 11.54
CA VAL A 27 -13.15 2.52 11.43
C VAL A 27 -13.14 1.86 12.81
N LYS A 28 -12.15 2.18 13.65
CA LYS A 28 -12.05 1.64 15.01
C LYS A 28 -13.26 2.03 15.87
N ALA A 29 -13.74 3.27 15.73
CA ALA A 29 -14.93 3.73 16.44
C ALA A 29 -16.22 2.99 16.01
N ASP A 30 -16.37 2.68 14.70
CA ASP A 30 -17.53 1.96 14.16
C ASP A 30 -17.50 0.45 14.49
N THR A 31 -16.30 -0.16 14.44
CA THR A 31 -16.15 -1.62 14.61
C THR A 31 -15.85 -2.07 16.03
N GLY A 32 -15.44 -1.16 16.90
CA GLY A 32 -14.92 -1.51 18.24
C GLY A 32 -13.69 -2.44 18.19
N GLY A 33 -12.97 -2.47 17.05
CA GLY A 33 -11.85 -3.36 16.82
C GLY A 33 -12.22 -4.75 16.30
N LEU A 34 -13.50 -4.98 15.98
CA LEU A 34 -14.00 -6.20 15.34
C LEU A 34 -13.82 -6.14 13.82
N ALA A 35 -13.98 -7.28 13.13
CA ALA A 35 -13.88 -7.34 11.68
C ALA A 35 -14.95 -6.46 11.01
N LEU A 36 -14.55 -5.65 10.05
CA LEU A 36 -15.43 -4.79 9.28
C LEU A 36 -16.40 -5.62 8.43
N SER A 37 -17.69 -5.35 8.54
CA SER A 37 -18.73 -5.95 7.68
C SER A 37 -18.91 -5.13 6.41
N SER A 38 -19.50 -5.74 5.37
CA SER A 38 -19.88 -5.02 4.13
C SER A 38 -20.83 -3.86 4.42
N GLN A 39 -21.79 -4.05 5.32
CA GLN A 39 -22.70 -2.99 5.78
C GLN A 39 -21.96 -1.91 6.59
N GLY A 40 -20.96 -2.30 7.38
CA GLY A 40 -20.09 -1.37 8.09
C GLY A 40 -19.32 -0.48 7.12
N PHE A 41 -18.79 -1.05 6.03
CA PHE A 41 -18.12 -0.28 4.99
C PHE A 41 -19.04 0.77 4.35
N LEU A 42 -20.27 0.41 4.03
CA LEU A 42 -21.26 1.37 3.49
C LEU A 42 -21.62 2.49 4.49
N ARG A 43 -21.64 2.18 5.80
CA ARG A 43 -21.86 3.21 6.85
C ARG A 43 -20.70 4.20 6.92
N LEU A 44 -19.46 3.74 6.71
CA LEU A 44 -18.29 4.60 6.71
C LEU A 44 -18.37 5.69 5.64
N LEU A 45 -18.96 5.41 4.46
CA LEU A 45 -19.18 6.39 3.41
C LEU A 45 -20.09 7.57 3.83
N ARG A 46 -20.87 7.41 4.92
CA ARG A 46 -21.70 8.47 5.51
C ARG A 46 -21.04 9.13 6.74
N ASN A 47 -19.89 8.63 7.17
CA ASN A 47 -19.19 9.18 8.32
C ASN A 47 -18.33 10.39 7.92
N PRO A 48 -18.58 11.62 8.40
CA PRO A 48 -17.88 12.81 7.97
C PRO A 48 -16.38 12.78 8.32
N ARG A 49 -16.00 12.12 9.43
CA ARG A 49 -14.57 11.96 9.80
C ARG A 49 -13.84 11.03 8.84
N TRP A 50 -14.50 9.97 8.40
CA TRP A 50 -13.97 9.04 7.42
C TRP A 50 -13.86 9.69 6.03
N MET A 51 -14.92 10.43 5.64
CA MET A 51 -14.94 11.19 4.37
C MET A 51 -13.83 12.26 4.30
N LEU A 52 -13.61 12.98 5.41
CA LEU A 52 -12.48 13.91 5.50
C LEU A 52 -11.14 13.17 5.34
N GLY A 53 -11.00 12.01 5.97
CA GLY A 53 -9.82 11.14 5.80
C GLY A 53 -9.63 10.72 4.34
N LEU A 54 -10.71 10.31 3.65
CA LEU A 54 -10.69 9.95 2.23
C LEU A 54 -10.25 11.13 1.35
N LEU A 55 -10.81 12.32 1.59
CA LEU A 55 -10.43 13.53 0.86
C LEU A 55 -8.95 13.88 1.05
N LEU A 56 -8.43 13.78 2.27
CA LEU A 56 -7.02 14.02 2.56
C LEU A 56 -6.12 12.98 1.90
N LEU A 57 -6.51 11.69 1.88
CA LEU A 57 -5.78 10.66 1.16
C LEU A 57 -5.75 10.93 -0.35
N ALA A 58 -6.90 11.26 -0.95
CA ALA A 58 -6.99 11.59 -2.36
C ALA A 58 -6.14 12.81 -2.72
N LEU A 59 -6.18 13.86 -1.88
CA LEU A 59 -5.35 15.06 -2.05
C LEU A 59 -3.87 14.73 -1.93
N GLY A 60 -3.48 13.94 -0.92
CA GLY A 60 -2.10 13.50 -0.72
C GLY A 60 -1.58 12.65 -1.88
N MET A 61 -2.39 11.73 -2.40
CA MET A 61 -2.05 10.94 -3.59
C MET A 61 -1.90 11.81 -4.84
N GLY A 62 -2.80 12.77 -5.05
CA GLY A 62 -2.71 13.72 -6.16
C GLY A 62 -1.45 14.58 -6.10
N MET A 63 -1.13 15.13 -4.92
CA MET A 63 0.10 15.90 -4.69
C MET A 63 1.36 15.06 -4.96
N ASN A 64 1.37 13.81 -4.49
CA ASN A 64 2.47 12.88 -4.72
C ASN A 64 2.62 12.52 -6.20
N ALA A 65 1.51 12.30 -6.91
CA ALA A 65 1.51 12.05 -8.35
C ALA A 65 2.10 13.24 -9.13
N ILE A 66 1.69 14.48 -8.80
CA ILE A 66 2.24 15.69 -9.42
C ILE A 66 3.74 15.84 -9.10
N ALA A 67 4.15 15.52 -7.86
CA ALA A 67 5.56 15.54 -7.46
C ALA A 67 6.40 14.56 -8.29
N LEU A 68 5.89 13.34 -8.53
CA LEU A 68 6.56 12.31 -9.34
C LEU A 68 6.70 12.68 -10.81
N VAL A 69 5.76 13.44 -11.36
CA VAL A 69 5.89 13.99 -12.73
C VAL A 69 6.87 15.15 -12.79
N SER A 70 7.03 15.90 -11.69
CA SER A 70 7.80 17.15 -11.63
C SER A 70 9.26 16.98 -11.22
N ALA A 71 9.66 15.82 -10.67
CA ALA A 71 11.03 15.56 -10.20
C ALA A 71 11.40 14.06 -10.30
N PRO A 72 12.71 13.75 -10.32
CA PRO A 72 13.17 12.37 -10.37
C PRO A 72 12.62 11.53 -9.21
N LEU A 73 12.31 10.28 -9.52
CA LEU A 73 11.80 9.28 -8.58
C LEU A 73 12.68 9.15 -7.32
N THR A 74 14.00 9.22 -7.51
CA THR A 74 15.01 9.16 -6.44
C THR A 74 14.89 10.26 -5.39
N VAL A 75 14.28 11.39 -5.75
CA VAL A 75 14.03 12.53 -4.83
C VAL A 75 12.68 12.37 -4.14
N VAL A 76 11.64 11.99 -4.88
CA VAL A 76 10.26 11.99 -4.37
C VAL A 76 9.97 10.77 -3.50
N GLN A 77 10.46 9.59 -3.87
CA GLN A 77 10.14 8.34 -3.15
C GLN A 77 10.61 8.30 -1.68
N PRO A 78 11.82 8.73 -1.32
CA PRO A 78 12.22 8.77 0.09
C PRO A 78 11.32 9.69 0.94
N ILE A 79 10.73 10.73 0.31
CA ILE A 79 9.83 11.66 1.00
C ILE A 79 8.52 10.96 1.39
N GLY A 80 8.03 10.01 0.60
CA GLY A 80 6.85 9.20 0.93
C GLY A 80 7.00 8.44 2.26
N ALA A 81 8.21 8.06 2.64
CA ALA A 81 8.50 7.45 3.93
C ALA A 81 8.23 8.38 5.13
N ILE A 82 8.20 9.70 4.91
CA ILE A 82 7.85 10.68 5.94
C ILE A 82 6.42 10.45 6.42
N ALA A 83 5.51 10.05 5.54
CA ALA A 83 4.13 9.73 5.91
C ALA A 83 4.05 8.64 6.99
N LEU A 84 4.89 7.61 6.89
CA LEU A 84 4.97 6.54 7.89
C LEU A 84 5.44 7.08 9.24
N VAL A 85 6.49 7.91 9.25
CA VAL A 85 7.02 8.51 10.48
C VAL A 85 5.97 9.42 11.13
N ILE A 86 5.33 10.29 10.34
CA ILE A 86 4.29 11.21 10.84
C ILE A 86 3.13 10.40 11.42
N THR A 87 2.64 9.38 10.71
CA THR A 87 1.51 8.57 11.17
C THR A 87 1.84 7.85 12.46
N THR A 88 3.06 7.31 12.60
CA THR A 88 3.50 6.65 13.84
C THR A 88 3.53 7.62 15.01
N VAL A 89 4.07 8.83 14.81
CA VAL A 89 4.14 9.85 15.85
C VAL A 89 2.73 10.32 16.25
N VAL A 90 1.88 10.61 15.27
CA VAL A 90 0.50 11.06 15.52
C VAL A 90 -0.30 9.97 16.22
N ASN A 91 -0.22 8.73 15.76
CA ASN A 91 -0.93 7.59 16.37
C ASN A 91 -0.46 7.34 17.83
N ALA A 92 0.86 7.39 18.06
CA ALA A 92 1.40 7.23 19.41
C ALA A 92 0.92 8.35 20.36
N LYS A 93 0.91 9.60 19.88
CA LYS A 93 0.43 10.76 20.64
C LYS A 93 -1.07 10.67 20.95
N ASP A 94 -1.88 10.35 19.95
CA ASP A 94 -3.34 10.22 20.10
C ASP A 94 -3.72 9.13 21.11
N GLN A 95 -2.90 8.09 21.23
CA GLN A 95 -3.14 6.96 22.12
C GLN A 95 -2.38 7.04 23.45
N GLY A 96 -1.60 8.10 23.68
CA GLY A 96 -0.75 8.24 24.86
C GLY A 96 0.28 7.12 25.01
N LEU A 97 0.80 6.59 23.87
CA LEU A 97 1.76 5.50 23.83
C LEU A 97 3.18 6.03 23.60
N SER A 98 4.16 5.45 24.27
CA SER A 98 5.58 5.71 23.98
C SER A 98 6.06 4.85 22.81
N ILE A 99 6.77 5.46 21.87
CA ILE A 99 7.43 4.75 20.76
C ILE A 99 8.63 3.99 21.34
N ASN A 100 8.61 2.68 21.20
CA ASN A 100 9.70 1.84 21.70
C ASN A 100 10.81 1.64 20.62
N ARG A 101 12.00 1.21 21.07
CA ARG A 101 13.14 0.97 20.17
C ARG A 101 12.82 -0.04 19.06
N GLY A 102 12.03 -1.06 19.35
CA GLY A 102 11.61 -2.08 18.37
C GLY A 102 10.79 -1.48 17.23
N THR A 103 9.87 -0.54 17.55
CA THR A 103 9.10 0.21 16.53
C THR A 103 10.01 1.07 15.66
N VAL A 104 10.97 1.79 16.27
CA VAL A 104 11.93 2.62 15.50
C VAL A 104 12.75 1.76 14.53
N VAL A 105 13.31 0.66 15.01
CA VAL A 105 14.10 -0.26 14.17
C VAL A 105 13.24 -0.86 13.05
N ALA A 106 11.99 -1.24 13.35
CA ALA A 106 11.07 -1.79 12.35
C ALA A 106 10.73 -0.77 11.25
N ILE A 107 10.44 0.47 11.62
CA ILE A 107 10.18 1.56 10.66
C ILE A 107 11.43 1.86 9.83
N SER A 108 12.60 1.93 10.46
CA SER A 108 13.86 2.15 9.74
C SER A 108 14.14 1.04 8.73
N ALA A 109 13.88 -0.23 9.09
CA ALA A 109 14.02 -1.36 8.18
C ALA A 109 13.04 -1.29 7.00
N CYS A 110 11.75 -0.94 7.25
CA CYS A 110 10.76 -0.73 6.19
C CYS A 110 11.21 0.35 5.21
N VAL A 111 11.56 1.53 5.74
CA VAL A 111 11.91 2.71 4.93
C VAL A 111 13.19 2.47 4.13
N THR A 112 14.25 2.00 4.80
CA THR A 112 15.54 1.74 4.16
C THR A 112 15.43 0.62 3.14
N GLY A 113 14.77 -0.49 3.49
CA GLY A 113 14.57 -1.62 2.59
C GLY A 113 13.76 -1.24 1.35
N SER A 114 12.64 -0.54 1.53
CA SER A 114 11.80 -0.07 0.41
C SER A 114 12.53 0.93 -0.48
N ALA A 115 13.22 1.93 0.11
CA ALA A 115 13.98 2.91 -0.66
C ALA A 115 15.11 2.25 -1.46
N LEU A 116 15.89 1.35 -0.85
CA LEU A 116 16.93 0.61 -1.54
C LEU A 116 16.36 -0.27 -2.67
N PHE A 117 15.26 -0.99 -2.41
CA PHE A 117 14.62 -1.81 -3.43
C PHE A 117 14.23 -1.00 -4.66
N VAL A 118 13.57 0.14 -4.46
CA VAL A 118 13.14 0.99 -5.57
C VAL A 118 14.33 1.61 -6.30
N LEU A 119 15.36 2.10 -5.57
CA LEU A 119 16.56 2.66 -6.18
C LEU A 119 17.31 1.62 -7.04
N LEU A 120 17.40 0.38 -6.56
CA LEU A 120 18.00 -0.73 -7.32
C LEU A 120 17.12 -1.11 -8.51
N ALA A 121 15.79 -1.14 -8.35
CA ALA A 121 14.84 -1.46 -9.40
C ALA A 121 14.90 -0.46 -10.57
N VAL A 122 15.01 0.85 -10.29
CA VAL A 122 15.19 1.89 -11.33
C VAL A 122 16.44 1.63 -12.18
N ASN A 123 17.51 1.09 -11.59
CA ASN A 123 18.71 0.73 -12.32
C ASN A 123 18.61 -0.62 -13.05
N ALA A 124 17.76 -1.52 -12.57
CA ALA A 124 17.57 -2.87 -13.14
C ALA A 124 16.51 -2.92 -14.25
N THR A 125 15.59 -1.95 -14.28
CA THR A 125 14.46 -1.95 -15.21
C THR A 125 14.63 -0.92 -16.31
N GLN A 126 14.03 -1.19 -17.45
CA GLN A 126 13.86 -0.26 -18.56
C GLN A 126 12.38 -0.21 -18.95
N GLU A 127 11.95 0.94 -19.47
CA GLU A 127 10.60 1.04 -20.00
C GLU A 127 10.48 0.20 -21.28
N ASN A 128 9.67 -0.84 -21.23
CA ASN A 128 9.25 -1.53 -22.43
C ASN A 128 8.03 -0.79 -23.00
N HIS A 129 8.16 -0.22 -24.21
CA HIS A 129 7.11 0.55 -24.84
C HIS A 129 6.04 -0.32 -25.50
N HIS A 130 6.31 -1.61 -25.72
CA HIS A 130 5.39 -2.57 -26.30
C HIS A 130 4.80 -3.48 -25.22
N VAL A 131 3.57 -3.19 -24.82
CA VAL A 131 2.76 -4.13 -24.04
C VAL A 131 1.85 -4.85 -25.02
N SER A 132 2.00 -6.18 -25.15
CA SER A 132 1.12 -6.97 -26.00
C SER A 132 -0.25 -7.16 -25.35
N GLY A 133 -1.29 -7.39 -26.15
CA GLY A 133 -2.61 -7.74 -25.62
C GLY A 133 -2.60 -9.04 -24.80
N GLU A 134 -1.67 -9.96 -25.09
CA GLU A 134 -1.48 -11.20 -24.32
C GLU A 134 -0.92 -10.93 -22.94
N ASP A 135 0.01 -9.97 -22.80
CA ASP A 135 0.55 -9.55 -21.50
C ASP A 135 -0.53 -8.93 -20.63
N GLU A 136 -1.36 -8.06 -21.21
CA GLU A 136 -2.47 -7.41 -20.51
C GLU A 136 -3.47 -8.46 -20.00
N ILE A 137 -3.88 -9.41 -20.85
CA ILE A 137 -4.78 -10.51 -20.47
C ILE A 137 -4.16 -11.35 -19.36
N THR A 138 -2.87 -11.68 -19.46
CA THR A 138 -2.15 -12.45 -18.44
C THR A 138 -2.17 -11.75 -17.09
N ILE A 139 -1.93 -10.43 -17.07
CA ILE A 139 -1.99 -9.63 -15.83
C ILE A 139 -3.41 -9.62 -15.26
N VAL A 140 -4.44 -9.46 -16.10
CA VAL A 140 -5.84 -9.48 -15.66
C VAL A 140 -6.24 -10.85 -15.11
N LEU A 141 -5.80 -11.94 -15.72
CA LEU A 141 -6.06 -13.30 -15.22
C LEU A 141 -5.37 -13.57 -13.88
N LEU A 142 -4.12 -13.14 -13.72
CA LEU A 142 -3.42 -13.23 -12.45
C LEU A 142 -4.07 -12.37 -11.36
N LEU A 143 -4.55 -11.17 -11.72
CA LEU A 143 -5.34 -10.35 -10.82
C LEU A 143 -6.65 -11.04 -10.43
N ALA A 144 -7.37 -11.62 -11.38
CA ALA A 144 -8.59 -12.38 -11.11
C ALA A 144 -8.34 -13.54 -10.13
N LEU A 145 -7.20 -14.25 -10.32
CA LEU A 145 -6.75 -15.28 -9.39
C LEU A 145 -6.47 -14.70 -7.99
N ALA A 146 -5.76 -13.57 -7.91
CA ALA A 146 -5.48 -12.89 -6.64
C ALA A 146 -6.78 -12.42 -5.95
N VAL A 147 -7.71 -11.81 -6.69
CA VAL A 147 -9.03 -11.41 -6.18
C VAL A 147 -9.80 -12.62 -5.66
N GLY A 148 -9.82 -13.72 -6.41
CA GLY A 148 -10.44 -14.98 -6.01
C GLY A 148 -9.82 -15.56 -4.74
N LEU A 149 -8.50 -15.62 -4.68
CA LEU A 149 -7.76 -16.13 -3.52
C LEU A 149 -8.02 -15.28 -2.26
N PHE A 150 -7.74 -13.98 -2.34
CA PHE A 150 -7.91 -13.10 -1.19
C PHE A 150 -9.36 -12.89 -0.82
N GLY A 151 -10.28 -12.87 -1.80
CA GLY A 151 -11.72 -12.83 -1.56
C GLY A 151 -12.22 -14.07 -0.82
N THR A 152 -11.80 -15.25 -1.25
CA THR A 152 -12.13 -16.53 -0.59
C THR A 152 -11.57 -16.56 0.83
N LEU A 153 -10.30 -16.20 1.01
CA LEU A 153 -9.69 -16.12 2.35
C LEU A 153 -10.47 -15.16 3.25
N ALA A 154 -10.86 -14.01 2.72
CA ALA A 154 -11.62 -13.02 3.46
C ALA A 154 -13.01 -13.52 3.89
N VAL A 155 -13.70 -14.29 3.04
CA VAL A 155 -15.00 -14.88 3.38
C VAL A 155 -14.87 -16.01 4.40
N MET A 156 -13.92 -16.94 4.17
CA MET A 156 -13.79 -18.15 5.02
C MET A 156 -13.15 -17.87 6.38
N PHE A 157 -12.17 -16.97 6.42
CA PHE A 157 -11.35 -16.75 7.62
C PHE A 157 -11.48 -15.35 8.21
N ARG A 158 -12.48 -14.58 7.84
CA ARG A 158 -12.70 -13.19 8.23
C ARG A 158 -12.47 -12.90 9.72
N HIS A 159 -12.93 -13.80 10.61
CA HIS A 159 -12.80 -13.64 12.06
C HIS A 159 -11.41 -14.06 12.61
N ARG A 160 -10.57 -14.68 11.79
CA ARG A 160 -9.25 -15.17 12.17
C ARG A 160 -8.12 -14.44 11.45
N MET A 161 -8.43 -13.62 10.45
CA MET A 161 -7.43 -12.87 9.71
C MET A 161 -6.83 -11.77 10.57
N SER A 162 -5.50 -11.71 10.59
CA SER A 162 -4.78 -10.60 11.21
C SER A 162 -4.76 -9.36 10.31
N ALA A 163 -4.54 -8.17 10.89
CA ALA A 163 -4.35 -6.94 10.12
C ALA A 163 -3.27 -7.10 9.05
N PHE A 164 -2.20 -7.84 9.33
CA PHE A 164 -1.12 -8.09 8.38
C PHE A 164 -1.59 -8.83 7.12
N VAL A 165 -2.48 -9.82 7.24
CA VAL A 165 -3.02 -10.56 6.08
C VAL A 165 -3.88 -9.65 5.21
N TYR A 166 -4.68 -8.78 5.82
CA TYR A 166 -5.44 -7.75 5.08
C TYR A 166 -4.52 -6.76 4.36
N ILE A 167 -3.44 -6.32 5.01
CA ILE A 167 -2.43 -5.43 4.41
C ILE A 167 -1.75 -6.11 3.22
N LEU A 168 -1.36 -7.38 3.37
CA LEU A 168 -0.73 -8.15 2.30
C LEU A 168 -1.67 -8.25 1.09
N GLY A 169 -2.93 -8.61 1.31
CA GLY A 169 -3.92 -8.68 0.24
C GLY A 169 -4.16 -7.33 -0.43
N ALA A 170 -4.30 -6.25 0.34
CA ALA A 170 -4.46 -4.90 -0.20
C ALA A 170 -3.26 -4.47 -1.04
N GLY A 171 -2.03 -4.68 -0.54
CA GLY A 171 -0.80 -4.33 -1.26
C GLY A 171 -0.63 -5.10 -2.56
N VAL A 172 -0.95 -6.40 -2.55
CA VAL A 172 -0.94 -7.21 -3.80
C VAL A 172 -1.94 -6.65 -4.80
N LEU A 173 -3.19 -6.43 -4.38
CA LEU A 173 -4.24 -5.92 -5.28
C LEU A 173 -3.90 -4.54 -5.83
N PHE A 174 -3.38 -3.63 -5.00
CA PHE A 174 -2.99 -2.29 -5.45
C PHE A 174 -1.75 -2.31 -6.35
N GLY A 175 -0.81 -3.24 -6.16
CA GLY A 175 0.30 -3.44 -7.08
C GLY A 175 -0.18 -3.80 -8.50
N PHE A 176 -1.18 -4.68 -8.62
CA PHE A 176 -1.82 -4.95 -9.90
C PHE A 176 -2.56 -3.72 -10.45
N VAL A 177 -3.31 -3.01 -9.60
CA VAL A 177 -4.00 -1.77 -10.00
C VAL A 177 -3.01 -0.75 -10.56
N ALA A 178 -1.85 -0.58 -9.93
CA ALA A 178 -0.81 0.35 -10.38
C ALA A 178 -0.29 -0.04 -11.78
N VAL A 179 0.00 -1.32 -12.02
CA VAL A 179 0.45 -1.82 -13.33
C VAL A 179 -0.60 -1.61 -14.41
N LEU A 180 -1.85 -2.03 -14.16
CA LEU A 180 -2.94 -1.87 -15.12
C LEU A 180 -3.27 -0.40 -15.39
N THR A 181 -3.22 0.45 -14.37
CA THR A 181 -3.38 1.91 -14.54
C THR A 181 -2.29 2.50 -15.43
N ARG A 182 -1.04 2.01 -15.28
CA ARG A 182 0.08 2.42 -16.15
C ARG A 182 -0.14 1.97 -17.59
N ILE A 183 -0.66 0.76 -17.83
CA ILE A 183 -1.00 0.25 -19.18
C ILE A 183 -2.09 1.13 -19.82
N ILE A 184 -3.18 1.39 -19.08
CA ILE A 184 -4.24 2.31 -19.56
C ILE A 184 -3.66 3.69 -19.84
N GLY A 185 -2.83 4.24 -18.95
CA GLY A 185 -2.19 5.53 -19.13
C GLY A 185 -1.37 5.64 -20.42
N ARG A 186 -0.68 4.56 -20.80
CA ARG A 186 0.06 4.49 -22.08
C ARG A 186 -0.88 4.50 -23.28
N HIS A 187 -1.97 3.73 -23.24
CA HIS A 187 -2.98 3.78 -24.31
C HIS A 187 -3.65 5.13 -24.46
N LEU A 188 -3.80 5.89 -23.33
CA LEU A 188 -4.35 7.23 -23.33
C LEU A 188 -3.41 8.27 -23.94
N LEU A 189 -2.11 8.09 -23.78
CA LEU A 189 -1.08 9.04 -24.25
C LEU A 189 -0.55 8.70 -25.64
N ASP A 190 -1.02 7.62 -26.27
CA ASP A 190 -0.65 7.26 -27.64
C ASP A 190 -1.26 8.28 -28.62
N PRO A 191 -0.43 9.09 -29.33
CA PRO A 191 -0.92 10.11 -30.26
C PRO A 191 -1.70 9.55 -31.45
N ASN A 192 -1.46 8.27 -31.79
CA ASN A 192 -2.09 7.59 -32.92
C ASN A 192 -3.29 6.71 -32.49
N GLY A 193 -3.57 6.63 -31.21
CA GLY A 193 -4.61 5.79 -30.63
C GLY A 193 -5.97 6.49 -30.52
N HIS A 194 -7.04 5.80 -30.91
CA HIS A 194 -8.40 6.19 -30.55
C HIS A 194 -8.66 5.78 -29.10
N PHE A 195 -8.61 6.72 -28.19
CA PHE A 195 -8.75 6.57 -26.73
C PHE A 195 -9.81 5.53 -26.30
N LEU A 196 -11.02 5.63 -26.82
CA LEU A 196 -12.15 4.77 -26.42
C LEU A 196 -12.08 3.35 -26.98
N LEU A 197 -11.28 3.11 -28.05
CA LEU A 197 -11.18 1.82 -28.72
C LEU A 197 -10.00 0.97 -28.21
N ASN A 198 -8.98 1.60 -27.61
CA ASN A 198 -7.76 0.92 -27.19
C ASN A 198 -7.80 0.50 -25.71
N VAL A 199 -8.67 1.09 -24.87
CA VAL A 199 -8.83 0.68 -23.48
C VAL A 199 -9.79 -0.48 -23.40
N GLN A 200 -9.28 -1.62 -22.99
CA GLN A 200 -10.07 -2.83 -22.84
C GLN A 200 -11.02 -2.73 -21.65
N TRP A 201 -12.30 -2.93 -21.84
CA TRP A 201 -13.31 -2.83 -20.79
C TRP A 201 -13.04 -3.78 -19.61
N TYR A 202 -12.50 -4.98 -19.87
CA TYR A 202 -12.17 -5.95 -18.83
C TYR A 202 -11.05 -5.46 -17.90
N THR A 203 -10.11 -4.66 -18.41
CA THR A 203 -9.06 -4.04 -17.59
C THR A 203 -9.64 -3.00 -16.63
N VAL A 204 -10.62 -2.20 -17.10
CA VAL A 204 -11.31 -1.25 -16.25
C VAL A 204 -12.10 -1.96 -15.15
N VAL A 205 -12.81 -3.03 -15.50
CA VAL A 205 -13.54 -3.86 -14.52
C VAL A 205 -12.57 -4.51 -13.52
N ALA A 206 -11.43 -5.02 -13.99
CA ALA A 206 -10.41 -5.61 -13.13
C ALA A 206 -9.84 -4.60 -12.12
N ILE A 207 -9.52 -3.38 -12.57
CA ILE A 207 -9.08 -2.28 -11.70
C ILE A 207 -10.16 -1.92 -10.66
N ALA A 208 -11.42 -1.80 -11.09
CA ALA A 208 -12.52 -1.47 -10.19
C ALA A 208 -12.74 -2.56 -9.13
N ALA A 209 -12.70 -3.83 -9.53
CA ALA A 209 -12.83 -4.97 -8.62
C ALA A 209 -11.66 -5.04 -7.61
N ALA A 210 -10.42 -4.92 -8.10
CA ALA A 210 -9.23 -4.96 -7.26
C ALA A 210 -9.14 -3.73 -6.34
N GLY A 211 -9.45 -2.54 -6.86
CA GLY A 211 -9.50 -1.31 -6.08
C GLY A 211 -10.56 -1.35 -4.99
N GLY A 212 -11.75 -1.86 -5.30
CA GLY A 212 -12.85 -2.04 -4.33
C GLY A 212 -12.49 -3.05 -3.23
N LEU A 213 -12.01 -4.24 -3.60
CA LEU A 213 -11.60 -5.26 -2.64
C LEU A 213 -10.36 -4.82 -1.84
N GLY A 214 -9.37 -4.21 -2.49
CA GLY A 214 -8.19 -3.65 -1.84
C GLY A 214 -8.55 -2.56 -0.83
N SER A 215 -9.46 -1.64 -1.17
CA SER A 215 -9.98 -0.62 -0.26
C SER A 215 -10.69 -1.23 0.94
N TRP A 216 -11.52 -2.25 0.71
CA TRP A 216 -12.16 -2.98 1.81
C TRP A 216 -11.14 -3.67 2.71
N PHE A 217 -10.06 -4.22 2.15
CA PHE A 217 -8.96 -4.81 2.91
C PHE A 217 -8.23 -3.78 3.77
N VAL A 218 -7.94 -2.59 3.22
CA VAL A 218 -7.35 -1.48 3.98
C VAL A 218 -8.23 -1.10 5.17
N GLN A 219 -9.53 -0.94 4.94
CA GLN A 219 -10.46 -0.60 6.03
C GLN A 219 -10.56 -1.73 7.08
N SER A 220 -10.52 -2.99 6.63
CA SER A 220 -10.48 -4.15 7.53
C SER A 220 -9.17 -4.22 8.32
N ALA A 221 -8.05 -3.86 7.72
CA ALA A 221 -6.76 -3.74 8.40
C ALA A 221 -6.78 -2.65 9.48
N TYR A 222 -7.42 -1.51 9.23
CA TYR A 222 -7.58 -0.44 10.23
C TYR A 222 -8.42 -0.89 11.44
N SER A 223 -9.37 -1.80 11.27
CA SER A 223 -10.12 -2.34 12.41
C SER A 223 -9.24 -3.16 13.35
N GLY A 224 -8.29 -3.91 12.81
CA GLY A 224 -7.42 -4.84 13.54
C GLY A 224 -6.03 -4.30 13.90
N GLY A 225 -5.57 -3.20 13.26
CA GLY A 225 -4.21 -2.68 13.39
C GLY A 225 -4.12 -1.16 13.42
N PRO A 226 -2.93 -0.64 13.77
CA PRO A 226 -2.67 0.80 13.73
C PRO A 226 -2.49 1.31 12.29
N PRO A 227 -2.84 2.58 12.00
CA PRO A 227 -2.76 3.15 10.65
C PRO A 227 -1.35 3.16 10.06
N ASP A 228 -0.33 3.38 10.87
CA ASP A 228 1.08 3.37 10.44
C ASP A 228 1.54 1.98 9.98
N LEU A 229 1.04 0.90 10.59
CA LEU A 229 1.28 -0.46 10.10
C LEU A 229 0.69 -0.67 8.70
N VAL A 230 -0.52 -0.15 8.46
CA VAL A 230 -1.18 -0.25 7.15
C VAL A 230 -0.39 0.52 6.10
N ILE A 231 0.00 1.78 6.41
CA ILE A 231 0.82 2.59 5.51
C ILE A 231 2.15 1.91 5.21
N ALA A 232 2.86 1.42 6.25
CA ALA A 232 4.14 0.73 6.08
C ALA A 232 4.00 -0.48 5.15
N GLY A 233 2.97 -1.29 5.34
CA GLY A 233 2.74 -2.47 4.53
C GLY A 233 2.44 -2.16 3.08
N LEU A 234 1.57 -1.20 2.81
CA LEU A 234 1.24 -0.78 1.45
C LEU A 234 2.46 -0.17 0.75
N THR A 235 3.22 0.70 1.43
CA THR A 235 4.44 1.32 0.88
C THR A 235 5.52 0.29 0.50
N VAL A 236 5.52 -0.88 1.12
CA VAL A 236 6.46 -1.98 0.82
C VAL A 236 5.91 -2.94 -0.24
N ILE A 237 4.68 -3.42 -0.05
CA ILE A 237 4.15 -4.54 -0.84
C ILE A 237 3.75 -4.09 -2.25
N ASP A 238 3.07 -2.96 -2.37
CA ASP A 238 2.59 -2.42 -3.64
C ASP A 238 3.73 -2.25 -4.67
N PRO A 239 4.85 -1.53 -4.40
CA PRO A 239 5.95 -1.42 -5.35
C PRO A 239 6.63 -2.76 -5.66
N ILE A 240 6.76 -3.66 -4.67
CA ILE A 240 7.37 -4.98 -4.89
C ILE A 240 6.55 -5.77 -5.90
N VAL A 241 5.23 -5.80 -5.75
CA VAL A 241 4.33 -6.50 -6.68
C VAL A 241 4.34 -5.84 -8.05
N GLY A 242 4.24 -4.51 -8.12
CA GLY A 242 4.26 -3.78 -9.38
C GLY A 242 5.55 -4.03 -10.18
N ILE A 243 6.72 -3.97 -9.53
CA ILE A 243 8.01 -4.22 -10.16
C ILE A 243 8.16 -5.70 -10.54
N ALA A 244 7.70 -6.64 -9.71
CA ALA A 244 7.74 -8.05 -10.02
C ALA A 244 6.93 -8.37 -11.29
N ILE A 245 5.74 -7.80 -11.46
CA ILE A 245 4.91 -7.93 -12.66
C ILE A 245 5.61 -7.29 -13.86
N GLY A 246 6.18 -6.09 -13.70
CA GLY A 246 6.93 -5.39 -14.72
C GLY A 246 8.09 -6.23 -15.26
N ILE A 247 8.85 -6.84 -14.37
CA ILE A 247 9.99 -7.70 -14.74
C ILE A 247 9.51 -9.03 -15.35
N ALA A 248 8.56 -9.71 -14.71
CA ALA A 248 8.21 -11.08 -15.07
C ALA A 248 7.32 -11.20 -16.31
N ILE A 249 6.43 -10.21 -16.52
CA ILE A 249 5.42 -10.27 -17.60
C ILE A 249 5.72 -9.22 -18.67
N LEU A 250 5.99 -7.96 -18.28
CA LEU A 250 6.22 -6.89 -19.24
C LEU A 250 7.64 -6.86 -19.81
N GLY A 251 8.53 -7.76 -19.37
CA GLY A 251 9.90 -7.83 -19.88
C GLY A 251 10.72 -6.56 -19.60
N GLU A 252 10.44 -5.87 -18.50
CA GLU A 252 11.10 -4.61 -18.16
C GLU A 252 12.50 -4.79 -17.57
N LEU A 253 12.99 -6.03 -17.42
CA LEU A 253 14.35 -6.28 -16.97
C LEU A 253 15.35 -5.91 -18.07
N ARG A 254 16.36 -5.11 -17.74
CA ARG A 254 17.46 -4.81 -18.67
C ARG A 254 18.27 -6.07 -18.98
N PRO A 255 18.71 -6.28 -20.22
CA PRO A 255 19.46 -7.48 -20.61
C PRO A 255 20.83 -7.61 -19.91
N ASP A 256 21.38 -6.49 -19.48
CA ASP A 256 22.72 -6.36 -18.89
C ASP A 256 22.71 -6.39 -17.34
N VAL A 257 21.57 -6.73 -16.73
CA VAL A 257 21.46 -6.80 -15.27
C VAL A 257 22.33 -7.94 -14.72
N HIS A 258 23.31 -7.56 -13.91
CA HIS A 258 24.16 -8.52 -13.21
C HIS A 258 23.38 -9.21 -12.07
N ALA A 259 23.64 -10.50 -11.86
CA ALA A 259 23.04 -11.29 -10.79
C ALA A 259 23.18 -10.60 -9.39
N VAL A 260 24.27 -9.88 -9.17
CA VAL A 260 24.49 -9.11 -7.94
C VAL A 260 23.38 -8.07 -7.68
N LEU A 261 22.92 -7.38 -8.75
CA LEU A 261 21.85 -6.38 -8.63
C LEU A 261 20.51 -7.05 -8.27
N ALA A 262 20.21 -8.18 -8.91
CA ALA A 262 19.00 -8.96 -8.60
C ALA A 262 19.01 -9.48 -7.14
N ILE A 263 20.14 -9.98 -6.66
CA ILE A 263 20.32 -10.41 -5.28
C ILE A 263 20.16 -9.21 -4.33
N ALA A 264 20.77 -8.07 -4.64
CA ALA A 264 20.64 -6.86 -3.83
C ALA A 264 19.18 -6.38 -3.73
N MET A 265 18.42 -6.45 -4.84
CA MET A 265 16.99 -6.15 -4.85
C MET A 265 16.21 -7.11 -3.94
N ALA A 266 16.48 -8.43 -4.03
CA ALA A 266 15.82 -9.43 -3.19
C ALA A 266 16.13 -9.22 -1.70
N VAL A 267 17.36 -8.88 -1.35
CA VAL A 267 17.77 -8.54 0.02
C VAL A 267 17.06 -7.27 0.51
N ALA A 268 17.00 -6.22 -0.31
CA ALA A 268 16.32 -4.98 0.04
C ALA A 268 14.81 -5.18 0.24
N ALA A 269 14.15 -5.94 -0.65
CA ALA A 269 12.74 -6.33 -0.51
C ALA A 269 12.52 -7.14 0.77
N SER A 270 13.39 -8.11 1.05
CA SER A 270 13.31 -8.94 2.27
C SER A 270 13.46 -8.09 3.53
N LEU A 271 14.39 -7.14 3.54
CA LEU A 271 14.57 -6.20 4.65
C LEU A 271 13.30 -5.37 4.90
N ALA A 272 12.68 -4.86 3.85
CA ALA A 272 11.44 -4.10 3.94
C ALA A 272 10.29 -4.97 4.51
N ILE A 273 10.11 -6.18 4.00
CA ILE A 273 9.07 -7.12 4.48
C ILE A 273 9.29 -7.50 5.95
N VAL A 274 10.54 -7.81 6.32
CA VAL A 274 10.89 -8.09 7.73
C VAL A 274 10.59 -6.89 8.62
N GLY A 275 10.85 -5.68 8.14
CA GLY A 275 10.47 -4.43 8.81
C GLY A 275 8.97 -4.34 9.08
N VAL A 276 8.11 -4.62 8.08
CA VAL A 276 6.63 -4.64 8.24
C VAL A 276 6.20 -5.71 9.25
N ILE A 277 6.76 -6.92 9.16
CA ILE A 277 6.47 -8.01 10.11
C ILE A 277 6.91 -7.62 11.54
N ALA A 278 8.09 -7.04 11.68
CA ALA A 278 8.57 -6.56 12.97
C ALA A 278 7.67 -5.45 13.54
N LEU A 279 7.23 -4.51 12.71
CA LEU A 279 6.30 -3.46 13.10
C LEU A 279 4.96 -4.05 13.57
N SER A 280 4.42 -5.05 12.85
CA SER A 280 3.17 -5.71 13.22
C SER A 280 3.24 -6.42 14.59
N ARG A 281 4.44 -6.82 15.01
CA ARG A 281 4.66 -7.54 16.27
C ARG A 281 5.01 -6.63 17.44
N HIS A 282 5.81 -5.58 17.20
CA HIS A 282 6.41 -4.73 18.24
C HIS A 282 5.72 -3.38 18.41
N HIS A 283 4.72 -3.06 17.56
CA HIS A 283 3.98 -1.80 17.68
C HIS A 283 3.36 -1.65 19.08
N PRO A 284 3.51 -0.49 19.75
CA PRO A 284 3.04 -0.26 21.11
C PRO A 284 1.54 -0.57 21.29
N GLU A 285 0.70 -0.17 20.34
CA GLU A 285 -0.74 -0.45 20.36
C GLU A 285 -1.04 -1.96 20.32
N VAL A 286 -0.34 -2.71 19.44
CA VAL A 286 -0.50 -4.16 19.33
C VAL A 286 -0.04 -4.86 20.61
N THR A 287 1.06 -4.41 21.18
CA THR A 287 1.60 -4.94 22.44
C THR A 287 0.66 -4.67 23.61
N LYS A 288 0.07 -3.45 23.67
CA LYS A 288 -0.91 -3.08 24.69
C LYS A 288 -2.15 -3.96 24.60
N ARG A 289 -2.74 -4.10 23.40
CA ARG A 289 -3.91 -4.98 23.17
C ARG A 289 -3.67 -6.42 23.62
N LYS A 290 -2.48 -6.98 23.33
CA LYS A 290 -2.09 -8.34 23.77
C LYS A 290 -2.02 -8.45 25.30
N ARG A 291 -1.46 -7.43 25.98
CA ARG A 291 -1.40 -7.39 27.44
C ARG A 291 -2.79 -7.29 28.08
N ASP A 292 -3.64 -6.43 27.56
CA ASP A 292 -5.00 -6.24 28.06
C ASP A 292 -5.84 -7.52 27.87
N ALA A 293 -5.72 -8.17 26.71
CA ALA A 293 -6.39 -9.46 26.46
C ALA A 293 -5.91 -10.56 27.42
N LYS A 294 -4.62 -10.64 27.69
CA LYS A 294 -4.05 -11.60 28.66
C LYS A 294 -4.53 -11.33 30.09
N ALA A 295 -4.57 -10.06 30.50
CA ALA A 295 -5.08 -9.66 31.80
C ALA A 295 -6.57 -9.94 31.97
N ALA A 296 -7.37 -9.78 30.92
CA ALA A 296 -8.79 -10.11 30.94
C ALA A 296 -9.03 -11.63 31.01
N ALA A 297 -8.22 -12.44 30.36
CA ALA A 297 -8.29 -13.90 30.43
C ALA A 297 -7.92 -14.44 31.84
N SER A 298 -6.88 -13.86 32.46
CA SER A 298 -6.46 -14.24 33.83
C SER A 298 -7.45 -13.84 34.94
N ARG A 299 -8.35 -12.89 34.66
CA ARG A 299 -9.43 -12.51 35.60
C ARG A 299 -10.67 -13.40 35.51
N LYS A 300 -10.79 -14.22 34.44
CA LYS A 300 -11.89 -15.14 34.20
C LYS A 300 -11.56 -16.60 34.58
N ALA A 301 -10.28 -16.91 34.77
CA ALA A 301 -9.77 -18.17 35.29
C ALA A 301 -9.57 -18.10 36.81
#